data_eadfca3b5f9de5286f05f1d7ea750bd2
#
_entry.id   eadfca3b5f9de5286f05f1d7ea750bd2
#
_cell.length_a   1.000
_cell.length_b   1.000
_cell.length_c   1.000
_cell.angle_alpha   90.00
_cell.angle_beta   90.00
_cell.angle_gamma   90.00
#
_symmetry.space_group_name_H-M   'P 1'
#
loop_
_entity.id
_entity.type
_entity.pdbx_description
1 polymer ?
#
loop_
_entity_poly.entity_id
_entity_poly.type
_entity_poly.pdbx_seq_one_letter_code
_entity_poly.pdbx_strand_id
1 'polypeptide(L)'
;MAFGVSIPEENYDALVQYVDEAYKDFDCTPIYSVDLIWDGTKDLSSKAFAEIADEEKIWGKGVEDPLIAIEGFRIYGKQLRLFGLEKGKPTLNIQLDDGSSLVKFKSSEEEYELLHSDLGYVIINAVGTCTRSNWGIPQFMITDYEIIGRNEYYF
;
A
#
# COMPACT_ATOMS: atom_id res chain seq x y z
N MET A 1 7.46 15.75 11.58
CA MET A 1 8.34 16.68 12.33
C MET A 1 9.76 16.11 12.29
N ALA A 2 10.76 16.87 11.93
CA ALA A 2 12.16 16.41 11.92
C ALA A 2 12.94 17.16 12.98
N PHE A 3 13.84 16.49 13.68
CA PHE A 3 14.77 17.10 14.60
C PHE A 3 16.18 16.58 14.32
N GLY A 4 17.17 17.36 14.68
CA GLY A 4 18.58 16.98 14.56
C GLY A 4 19.30 17.19 15.88
N VAL A 5 20.31 16.39 16.13
CA VAL A 5 21.19 16.51 17.29
C VAL A 5 22.65 16.54 16.81
N SER A 6 23.45 17.37 17.45
CA SER A 6 24.92 17.39 17.24
C SER A 6 25.59 16.82 18.47
N ILE A 7 26.42 15.81 18.29
CA ILE A 7 27.18 15.15 19.35
C ILE A 7 28.65 15.00 18.91
N PRO A 8 29.60 14.90 19.82
CA PRO A 8 30.97 14.46 19.51
C PRO A 8 30.94 13.07 18.87
N GLU A 9 31.84 12.83 17.90
CA GLU A 9 31.93 11.56 17.17
C GLU A 9 32.15 10.37 18.11
N GLU A 10 32.96 10.58 19.16
CA GLU A 10 33.24 9.58 20.20
C GLU A 10 32.01 9.10 20.98
N ASN A 11 30.91 9.85 20.95
CA ASN A 11 29.67 9.52 21.65
C ASN A 11 28.61 8.92 20.71
N TYR A 12 28.91 8.77 19.42
CA TYR A 12 27.94 8.29 18.45
C TYR A 12 27.41 6.88 18.76
N ASP A 13 28.36 5.94 18.98
CA ASP A 13 27.98 4.54 19.25
C ASP A 13 27.23 4.42 20.59
N ALA A 14 27.59 5.20 21.58
CA ALA A 14 26.89 5.23 22.88
C ALA A 14 25.48 5.77 22.74
N LEU A 15 25.25 6.78 21.87
CA LEU A 15 23.91 7.30 21.58
C LEU A 15 23.06 6.26 20.84
N VAL A 16 23.62 5.59 19.82
CA VAL A 16 22.92 4.54 19.08
C VAL A 16 22.48 3.43 20.04
N GLN A 17 23.39 2.90 20.86
CA GLN A 17 23.05 1.87 21.84
C GLN A 17 21.98 2.33 22.83
N TYR A 18 22.07 3.57 23.32
CA TYR A 18 21.06 4.12 24.22
C TYR A 18 19.67 4.20 23.55
N VAL A 19 19.61 4.67 22.30
CA VAL A 19 18.35 4.77 21.55
C VAL A 19 17.78 3.37 21.31
N ASP A 20 18.60 2.42 20.85
CA ASP A 20 18.17 1.05 20.59
C ASP A 20 17.63 0.38 21.85
N GLU A 21 18.30 0.57 23.01
CA GLU A 21 17.85 0.01 24.28
C GLU A 21 16.58 0.71 24.81
N ALA A 22 16.52 2.05 24.69
CA ALA A 22 15.38 2.82 25.19
C ALA A 22 14.09 2.57 24.38
N TYR A 23 14.21 2.24 23.09
CA TYR A 23 13.08 2.08 22.19
C TYR A 23 12.92 0.68 21.61
N LYS A 24 13.64 -0.33 22.14
CA LYS A 24 13.56 -1.72 21.67
C LYS A 24 12.15 -2.31 21.66
N ASP A 25 11.32 -1.87 22.60
CA ASP A 25 9.92 -2.33 22.73
C ASP A 25 8.92 -1.31 22.18
N PHE A 26 9.41 -0.27 21.48
CA PHE A 26 8.53 0.74 20.90
C PHE A 26 7.87 0.20 19.62
N ASP A 27 6.53 0.13 19.66
CA ASP A 27 5.76 -0.25 18.49
C ASP A 27 5.70 0.90 17.48
N CYS A 28 6.38 0.72 16.36
CA CYS A 28 6.40 1.66 15.24
C CYS A 28 5.37 1.31 14.17
N THR A 29 4.45 0.39 14.43
CA THR A 29 3.41 0.01 13.46
C THR A 29 2.56 1.23 13.09
N PRO A 30 2.46 1.59 11.82
CA PRO A 30 1.64 2.71 11.40
C PRO A 30 0.17 2.52 11.79
N ILE A 31 -0.43 3.56 12.34
CA ILE A 31 -1.86 3.60 12.65
C ILE A 31 -2.53 4.57 11.69
N TYR A 32 -3.52 4.10 10.95
CA TYR A 32 -4.27 4.89 9.99
C TYR A 32 -5.68 5.17 10.50
N SER A 33 -6.09 6.44 10.48
CA SER A 33 -7.49 6.82 10.62
C SER A 33 -8.12 6.84 9.23
N VAL A 34 -9.09 5.99 8.99
CA VAL A 34 -9.70 5.82 7.67
C VAL A 34 -11.13 6.36 7.65
N ASP A 35 -11.55 6.88 6.50
CA ASP A 35 -12.88 7.46 6.30
C ASP A 35 -13.90 6.40 5.87
N LEU A 36 -13.42 5.33 5.23
CA LEU A 36 -14.27 4.26 4.68
C LEU A 36 -13.55 2.92 4.75
N ILE A 37 -14.30 1.85 4.97
CA ILE A 37 -13.81 0.47 4.94
C ILE A 37 -14.58 -0.32 3.87
N TRP A 38 -13.84 -0.96 2.96
CA TRP A 38 -14.37 -1.84 1.93
C TRP A 38 -14.02 -3.31 2.21
N ASP A 39 -14.97 -4.18 1.97
CA ASP A 39 -14.72 -5.62 1.90
C ASP A 39 -14.01 -5.95 0.58
N GLY A 40 -12.76 -6.41 0.66
CA GLY A 40 -11.92 -6.70 -0.50
C GLY A 40 -12.43 -7.84 -1.40
N THR A 41 -13.47 -8.57 -0.96
CA THR A 41 -14.05 -9.68 -1.74
C THR A 41 -15.25 -9.27 -2.60
N LYS A 42 -15.87 -8.11 -2.34
CA LYS A 42 -17.14 -7.73 -2.99
C LYS A 42 -17.33 -6.25 -3.32
N ASP A 43 -16.63 -5.35 -2.61
CA ASP A 43 -16.88 -3.90 -2.76
C ASP A 43 -16.01 -3.25 -3.83
N LEU A 44 -14.92 -3.93 -4.26
CA LEU A 44 -13.97 -3.37 -5.22
C LEU A 44 -14.51 -3.44 -6.64
N SER A 45 -14.59 -2.29 -7.28
CA SER A 45 -14.98 -2.18 -8.68
C SER A 45 -14.52 -0.86 -9.30
N SER A 46 -14.42 -0.83 -10.61
CA SER A 46 -14.17 0.39 -11.39
C SER A 46 -15.18 1.49 -11.05
N LYS A 47 -16.43 1.13 -10.82
CA LYS A 47 -17.49 2.07 -10.45
C LYS A 47 -17.25 2.66 -9.07
N ALA A 48 -16.95 1.83 -8.05
CA ALA A 48 -16.68 2.30 -6.70
C ALA A 48 -15.45 3.24 -6.66
N PHE A 49 -14.38 2.89 -7.39
CA PHE A 49 -13.20 3.75 -7.50
C PHE A 49 -13.51 5.07 -8.21
N ALA A 50 -14.33 5.03 -9.28
CA ALA A 50 -14.71 6.23 -10.02
C ALA A 50 -15.58 7.18 -9.19
N GLU A 51 -16.54 6.65 -8.43
CA GLU A 51 -17.42 7.46 -7.58
C GLU A 51 -16.64 8.33 -6.60
N ILE A 52 -15.58 7.79 -6.00
CA ILE A 52 -14.71 8.56 -5.11
C ILE A 52 -13.74 9.46 -5.89
N ALA A 53 -13.09 8.93 -6.93
CA ALA A 53 -12.09 9.68 -7.70
C ALA A 53 -12.70 10.89 -8.43
N ASP A 54 -13.96 10.83 -8.85
CA ASP A 54 -14.63 11.92 -9.57
C ASP A 54 -15.01 13.10 -8.67
N GLU A 55 -14.99 12.90 -7.34
CA GLU A 55 -15.15 13.97 -6.35
C GLU A 55 -13.84 14.73 -6.06
N GLU A 56 -12.75 14.45 -6.80
CA GLU A 56 -11.44 15.10 -6.65
C GLU A 56 -11.52 16.63 -6.58
N LYS A 57 -12.55 17.23 -7.16
CA LYS A 57 -12.74 18.69 -7.17
C LYS A 57 -13.04 19.28 -5.80
N ILE A 58 -13.54 18.49 -4.86
CA ILE A 58 -13.82 18.92 -3.49
C ILE A 58 -12.64 18.71 -2.56
N TRP A 59 -11.70 17.85 -2.95
CA TRP A 59 -10.47 17.58 -2.20
C TRP A 59 -9.45 18.70 -2.44
N GLY A 60 -8.63 19.01 -1.45
CA GLY A 60 -7.57 19.98 -1.58
C GLY A 60 -7.29 20.73 -0.28
N LYS A 61 -7.04 22.04 -0.35
CA LYS A 61 -6.63 22.81 0.81
C LYS A 61 -7.73 22.83 1.87
N GLY A 62 -7.55 22.05 2.93
CA GLY A 62 -8.47 21.96 4.07
C GLY A 62 -9.47 20.80 3.98
N VAL A 63 -9.47 20.04 2.88
CA VAL A 63 -10.22 18.79 2.73
C VAL A 63 -9.29 17.79 2.07
N GLU A 64 -8.77 16.83 2.81
CA GLU A 64 -7.87 15.80 2.30
C GLU A 64 -8.64 14.75 1.52
N ASP A 65 -7.95 14.04 0.62
CA ASP A 65 -8.52 12.89 -0.06
C ASP A 65 -8.90 11.82 0.96
N PRO A 66 -10.08 11.17 0.81
CA PRO A 66 -10.50 10.16 1.75
C PRO A 66 -9.53 8.98 1.76
N LEU A 67 -9.10 8.61 2.95
CA LEU A 67 -8.30 7.41 3.16
C LEU A 67 -9.23 6.21 3.35
N ILE A 68 -9.08 5.21 2.50
CA ILE A 68 -9.96 4.04 2.45
C ILE A 68 -9.15 2.81 2.85
N ALA A 69 -9.69 2.01 3.75
CA ALA A 69 -9.18 0.68 4.03
C ALA A 69 -9.90 -0.37 3.17
N ILE A 70 -9.15 -1.34 2.69
CA ILE A 70 -9.64 -2.55 2.03
C ILE A 70 -9.26 -3.73 2.91
N GLU A 71 -10.24 -4.50 3.36
CA GLU A 71 -10.01 -5.65 4.22
C GLU A 71 -10.19 -6.97 3.45
N GLY A 72 -9.25 -7.89 3.65
CA GLY A 72 -9.35 -9.26 3.15
C GLY A 72 -9.28 -9.41 1.63
N PHE A 73 -8.60 -8.49 0.93
CA PHE A 73 -8.44 -8.57 -0.52
C PHE A 73 -7.52 -9.72 -0.94
N ARG A 74 -7.97 -10.51 -1.94
CA ARG A 74 -7.24 -11.66 -2.45
C ARG A 74 -6.51 -11.33 -3.73
N ILE A 75 -5.19 -11.48 -3.72
CA ILE A 75 -4.32 -11.29 -4.87
C ILE A 75 -3.98 -12.64 -5.47
N TYR A 76 -4.40 -12.89 -6.69
CA TYR A 76 -3.98 -14.06 -7.47
C TYR A 76 -2.78 -13.68 -8.32
N GLY A 77 -1.79 -14.57 -8.46
CA GLY A 77 -0.54 -14.28 -9.19
C GLY A 77 -0.77 -13.76 -10.61
N LYS A 78 -1.80 -14.25 -11.31
CA LYS A 78 -2.17 -13.78 -12.66
C LYS A 78 -2.59 -12.31 -12.74
N GLN A 79 -3.03 -11.72 -11.63
CA GLN A 79 -3.48 -10.32 -11.53
C GLN A 79 -2.32 -9.36 -11.23
N LEU A 80 -1.23 -9.88 -10.63
CA LEU A 80 -0.11 -9.09 -10.16
C LEU A 80 0.91 -8.87 -11.27
N ARG A 81 1.38 -7.63 -11.40
CA ARG A 81 2.44 -7.26 -12.35
C ARG A 81 3.35 -6.21 -11.71
N LEU A 82 4.64 -6.29 -12.06
CA LEU A 82 5.64 -5.32 -11.67
C LEU A 82 6.15 -4.58 -12.91
N PHE A 83 6.08 -3.27 -12.91
CA PHE A 83 6.52 -2.41 -14.00
C PHE A 83 7.61 -1.43 -13.54
N GLY A 84 8.35 -0.90 -14.48
CA GLY A 84 9.23 0.25 -14.28
C GLY A 84 10.55 -0.04 -13.55
N LEU A 85 10.94 -1.29 -13.36
CA LEU A 85 12.24 -1.68 -12.78
C LEU A 85 13.41 -1.05 -13.54
N GLU A 86 13.43 -1.19 -14.87
CA GLU A 86 14.50 -0.64 -15.73
C GLU A 86 14.63 0.89 -15.64
N LYS A 87 13.56 1.58 -15.23
CA LYS A 87 13.51 3.04 -15.09
C LYS A 87 13.76 3.52 -13.66
N GLY A 88 14.07 2.61 -12.73
CA GLY A 88 14.23 2.93 -11.31
C GLY A 88 12.96 3.45 -10.64
N LYS A 89 11.79 3.12 -11.19
CA LYS A 89 10.47 3.50 -10.66
C LYS A 89 9.56 2.28 -10.60
N PRO A 90 9.92 1.26 -9.82
CA PRO A 90 9.13 0.05 -9.72
C PRO A 90 7.74 0.36 -9.19
N THR A 91 6.75 -0.24 -9.83
CA THR A 91 5.33 -0.03 -9.54
C THR A 91 4.63 -1.38 -9.59
N LEU A 92 4.02 -1.78 -8.49
CA LEU A 92 3.10 -2.92 -8.46
C LEU A 92 1.74 -2.51 -8.99
N ASN A 93 1.16 -3.36 -9.81
CA ASN A 93 -0.19 -3.22 -10.34
C ASN A 93 -0.93 -4.54 -10.15
N ILE A 94 -2.07 -4.48 -9.50
CA ILE A 94 -2.97 -5.61 -9.30
C ILE A 94 -4.23 -5.31 -10.11
N GLN A 95 -4.38 -6.01 -11.23
CA GLN A 95 -5.48 -5.78 -12.15
C GLN A 95 -6.74 -6.53 -11.72
N LEU A 96 -7.86 -5.83 -11.64
CA LEU A 96 -9.17 -6.43 -11.39
C LEU A 96 -9.82 -6.88 -12.71
N ASP A 97 -10.81 -7.76 -12.60
CA ASP A 97 -11.49 -8.35 -13.77
C ASP A 97 -12.30 -7.32 -14.58
N ASP A 98 -12.66 -6.19 -13.97
CA ASP A 98 -13.39 -5.08 -14.61
C ASP A 98 -12.48 -4.03 -15.29
N GLY A 99 -11.17 -4.28 -15.30
CA GLY A 99 -10.17 -3.41 -15.92
C GLY A 99 -9.64 -2.29 -15.02
N SER A 100 -10.21 -2.10 -13.83
CA SER A 100 -9.60 -1.23 -12.82
C SER A 100 -8.41 -1.90 -12.13
N SER A 101 -7.67 -1.18 -11.32
CA SER A 101 -6.48 -1.73 -10.67
C SER A 101 -6.19 -1.10 -9.31
N LEU A 102 -5.51 -1.88 -8.47
CA LEU A 102 -4.82 -1.36 -7.30
C LEU A 102 -3.35 -1.14 -7.68
N VAL A 103 -2.80 0.01 -7.33
CA VAL A 103 -1.45 0.42 -7.75
C VAL A 103 -0.64 0.85 -6.55
N LYS A 104 0.59 0.35 -6.42
CA LYS A 104 1.55 0.79 -5.40
C LYS A 104 2.84 1.26 -6.06
N PHE A 105 3.18 2.53 -5.89
CA PHE A 105 4.45 3.09 -6.34
C PHE A 105 5.60 2.78 -5.37
N LYS A 106 6.82 2.90 -5.87
CA LYS A 106 8.06 2.69 -5.11
C LYS A 106 8.14 1.29 -4.49
N SER A 107 7.65 0.31 -5.21
CA SER A 107 7.71 -1.09 -4.81
C SER A 107 9.08 -1.71 -5.12
N SER A 108 9.27 -2.98 -4.80
CA SER A 108 10.48 -3.73 -5.11
C SER A 108 10.16 -5.11 -5.72
N GLU A 109 11.19 -5.81 -6.20
CA GLU A 109 11.05 -7.21 -6.62
C GLU A 109 10.70 -8.10 -5.43
N GLU A 110 11.29 -7.83 -4.27
CA GLU A 110 10.99 -8.58 -3.03
C GLU A 110 9.51 -8.42 -2.64
N GLU A 111 8.94 -7.21 -2.76
CA GLU A 111 7.50 -7.02 -2.54
C GLU A 111 6.65 -7.77 -3.55
N TYR A 112 7.06 -7.80 -4.83
CA TYR A 112 6.37 -8.58 -5.84
C TYR A 112 6.37 -10.07 -5.49
N GLU A 113 7.53 -10.64 -5.13
CA GLU A 113 7.64 -12.04 -4.73
C GLU A 113 6.83 -12.36 -3.46
N LEU A 114 6.78 -11.43 -2.51
CA LEU A 114 5.96 -11.58 -1.29
C LEU A 114 4.46 -11.61 -1.60
N LEU A 115 4.00 -10.90 -2.62
CA LEU A 115 2.58 -10.83 -2.99
C LEU A 115 2.19 -11.84 -4.07
N HIS A 116 3.18 -12.46 -4.73
CA HIS A 116 2.95 -13.43 -5.79
C HIS A 116 2.67 -14.83 -5.23
N SER A 117 1.76 -15.55 -5.88
CA SER A 117 1.52 -16.97 -5.65
C SER A 117 1.16 -17.63 -6.97
N ASP A 118 1.92 -18.67 -7.36
CA ASP A 118 1.67 -19.45 -8.59
C ASP A 118 0.44 -20.33 -8.47
N LEU A 119 0.20 -20.88 -7.28
CA LEU A 119 -0.77 -21.95 -7.03
C LEU A 119 -1.94 -21.52 -6.12
N GLY A 120 -2.07 -20.22 -5.84
CA GLY A 120 -3.08 -19.79 -4.89
C GLY A 120 -3.32 -18.30 -4.90
N TYR A 121 -3.45 -17.73 -3.70
CA TYR A 121 -3.61 -16.30 -3.50
C TYR A 121 -2.98 -15.83 -2.18
N VAL A 122 -2.63 -14.56 -2.16
CA VAL A 122 -2.21 -13.84 -0.95
C VAL A 122 -3.37 -12.97 -0.51
N ILE A 123 -3.62 -12.87 0.79
CA ILE A 123 -4.67 -12.03 1.37
C ILE A 123 -4.01 -10.84 2.03
N ILE A 124 -4.46 -9.65 1.69
CA ILE A 124 -3.97 -8.41 2.27
C ILE A 124 -5.11 -7.57 2.84
N ASN A 125 -4.76 -6.76 3.84
CA ASN A 125 -5.44 -5.51 4.13
C ASN A 125 -4.62 -4.38 3.52
N ALA A 126 -5.25 -3.37 2.97
CA ALA A 126 -4.57 -2.23 2.36
C ALA A 126 -5.24 -0.92 2.73
N VAL A 127 -4.48 0.16 2.78
CA VAL A 127 -5.01 1.52 2.90
C VAL A 127 -4.55 2.36 1.72
N GLY A 128 -5.39 3.28 1.28
CA GLY A 128 -5.07 4.11 0.14
C GLY A 128 -6.21 5.04 -0.27
N THR A 129 -6.08 5.62 -1.45
CA THR A 129 -7.02 6.59 -2.01
C THR A 129 -7.46 6.20 -3.41
N CYS A 130 -8.65 6.62 -3.82
CA CYS A 130 -9.11 6.45 -5.20
C CYS A 130 -8.65 7.61 -6.07
N THR A 131 -8.22 7.31 -7.28
CA THR A 131 -7.79 8.31 -8.27
C THR A 131 -8.03 7.81 -9.70
N ARG A 132 -7.76 8.65 -10.68
CA ARG A 132 -7.71 8.24 -12.07
C ARG A 132 -6.28 8.21 -12.57
N SER A 133 -5.96 7.19 -13.35
CA SER A 133 -4.69 7.13 -14.08
C SER A 133 -4.60 8.26 -15.10
N ASN A 134 -3.42 8.49 -15.69
CA ASN A 134 -3.23 9.44 -16.81
C ASN A 134 -4.10 9.11 -18.03
N TRP A 135 -4.64 7.91 -18.10
CA TRP A 135 -5.54 7.44 -19.17
C TRP A 135 -7.02 7.55 -18.76
N GLY A 136 -7.32 8.16 -17.61
CA GLY A 136 -8.67 8.29 -17.08
C GLY A 136 -9.26 7.02 -16.46
N ILE A 137 -8.50 5.94 -16.34
CA ILE A 137 -8.96 4.68 -15.76
C ILE A 137 -9.01 4.81 -14.24
N PRO A 138 -10.14 4.48 -13.57
CA PRO A 138 -10.23 4.47 -12.13
C PRO A 138 -9.26 3.46 -11.51
N GLN A 139 -8.57 3.87 -10.45
CA GLN A 139 -7.61 3.04 -9.75
C GLN A 139 -7.58 3.36 -8.26
N PHE A 140 -7.18 2.38 -7.46
CA PHE A 140 -6.92 2.55 -6.05
C PHE A 140 -5.41 2.64 -5.83
N MET A 141 -4.96 3.74 -5.24
CA MET A 141 -3.55 3.99 -4.94
C MET A 141 -3.23 3.48 -3.54
N ILE A 142 -2.53 2.37 -3.45
CA ILE A 142 -2.11 1.78 -2.18
C ILE A 142 -1.03 2.67 -1.54
N THR A 143 -1.31 3.16 -0.34
CA THR A 143 -0.36 3.87 0.52
C THR A 143 0.46 2.87 1.32
N ASP A 144 -0.22 1.89 1.94
CA ASP A 144 0.39 0.84 2.75
C ASP A 144 -0.49 -0.41 2.75
N TYR A 145 0.09 -1.56 3.12
CA TYR A 145 -0.63 -2.82 3.23
C TYR A 145 0.02 -3.77 4.23
N GLU A 146 -0.75 -4.71 4.71
CA GLU A 146 -0.26 -5.86 5.49
C GLU A 146 -0.73 -7.17 4.86
N ILE A 147 0.10 -8.20 4.93
CA ILE A 147 -0.27 -9.55 4.51
C ILE A 147 -0.88 -10.25 5.72
N ILE A 148 -2.16 -10.62 5.62
CA ILE A 148 -2.90 -11.29 6.71
C ILE A 148 -3.03 -12.79 6.49
N GLY A 149 -2.74 -13.29 5.27
CA GLY A 149 -2.79 -14.70 4.98
C GLY A 149 -2.31 -15.08 3.59
N ARG A 150 -2.07 -16.36 3.42
CA ARG A 150 -1.73 -16.98 2.13
C ARG A 150 -2.42 -18.33 2.04
N ASN A 151 -2.96 -18.65 0.87
CA ASN A 151 -3.52 -19.97 0.58
C ASN A 151 -2.88 -20.49 -0.70
N GLU A 152 -2.30 -21.67 -0.62
CA GLU A 152 -1.69 -22.38 -1.75
C GLU A 152 -2.44 -23.69 -1.95
N TYR A 153 -2.86 -23.97 -3.19
CA TYR A 153 -3.51 -25.21 -3.54
C TYR A 153 -2.42 -26.23 -3.91
N TYR A 154 -2.23 -27.23 -3.07
CA TYR A 154 -1.39 -28.39 -3.40
C TYR A 154 -2.31 -29.46 -4.02
N PHE A 155 -2.00 -29.86 -5.26
CA PHE A 155 -2.66 -30.97 -5.95
C PHE A 155 -1.85 -32.25 -5.85
#